data_b6cd7d213e7206038d055a9596fc5af2
#
_entry.id   b6cd7d213e7206038d055a9596fc5af2
#
_cell.length_a   1.000
_cell.length_b   1.000
_cell.length_c   1.000
_cell.angle_alpha   90.00
_cell.angle_beta   90.00
_cell.angle_gamma   90.00
#
_symmetry.space_group_name_H-M   'P 1'
#
loop_
_entity.id
_entity.type
_entity.pdbx_description
1 polymer ?
#
loop_
_entity_poly.entity_id
_entity_poly.type
_entity_poly.pdbx_seq_one_letter_code
_entity_poly.pdbx_strand_id
1 'polypeptide(L)'
;MKIGYFCNITNWKKKSYTEILDNARDIADYCDKNNWNSIWFTEHHFNHEGMESSPNPLMICTDVAARTKKIRLGQACNVITFWNPIRLAEDIAALDHLSKGRVEVGVGRGIYGREALHLNIEADLKDQAKNKRLFEETLTIMKKAWTEKFFSHQGEFYTFPAPDFVWQHDLSPPNEDFVDLKTNKLNVCIVILTKIKLS
;
A
#
# COMPACT_ATOMS: atom_id res chain seq x y z
N MET A 1 19.45 16.80 -12.06
CA MET A 1 18.90 16.68 -10.67
C MET A 1 17.44 16.30 -10.78
N LYS A 2 16.95 15.34 -9.98
CA LYS A 2 15.52 14.99 -9.92
C LYS A 2 14.91 15.73 -8.73
N ILE A 3 13.79 16.42 -8.94
CA ILE A 3 13.07 17.18 -7.91
C ILE A 3 11.74 16.52 -7.66
N GLY A 4 11.42 16.21 -6.41
CA GLY A 4 10.11 15.72 -5.97
C GLY A 4 9.44 16.71 -5.02
N TYR A 5 8.12 16.65 -4.95
CA TYR A 5 7.31 17.40 -4.00
C TYR A 5 6.82 16.49 -2.88
N PHE A 6 7.06 16.86 -1.64
CA PHE A 6 6.49 16.19 -0.47
C PHE A 6 5.20 16.92 -0.08
N CYS A 7 4.08 16.26 -0.30
CA CYS A 7 2.76 16.82 -0.07
C CYS A 7 2.19 16.29 1.25
N ASN A 8 2.45 17.03 2.33
CA ASN A 8 1.76 16.81 3.58
C ASN A 8 0.42 17.57 3.54
N ILE A 9 -0.68 16.81 3.44
CA ILE A 9 -2.02 17.39 3.38
C ILE A 9 -2.41 17.87 4.77
N THR A 10 -2.47 19.20 4.96
CA THR A 10 -2.83 19.82 6.24
C THR A 10 -4.16 20.53 6.15
N ASN A 11 -4.89 20.62 7.27
CA ASN A 11 -6.18 21.31 7.36
C ASN A 11 -6.31 22.20 8.61
N TRP A 12 -5.29 23.00 8.89
CA TRP A 12 -5.29 23.94 10.03
C TRP A 12 -6.47 24.92 10.02
N LYS A 13 -6.98 25.25 8.81
CA LYS A 13 -8.09 26.18 8.64
C LYS A 13 -9.45 25.52 8.69
N LYS A 14 -9.51 24.19 8.99
CA LYS A 14 -10.73 23.39 9.05
C LYS A 14 -11.65 23.58 7.84
N LYS A 15 -11.07 23.63 6.67
CA LYS A 15 -11.77 23.61 5.38
C LYS A 15 -12.45 22.26 5.16
N SER A 16 -13.37 22.21 4.19
CA SER A 16 -13.93 20.92 3.76
C SER A 16 -12.83 20.01 3.20
N TYR A 17 -13.02 18.69 3.35
CA TYR A 17 -12.04 17.74 2.83
C TYR A 17 -11.88 17.84 1.32
N THR A 18 -12.95 18.17 0.61
CA THR A 18 -12.92 18.45 -0.84
C THR A 18 -11.96 19.57 -1.18
N GLU A 19 -12.03 20.72 -0.46
CA GLU A 19 -11.14 21.86 -0.73
C GLU A 19 -9.66 21.54 -0.51
N ILE A 20 -9.34 20.73 0.52
CA ILE A 20 -7.94 20.36 0.75
C ILE A 20 -7.43 19.34 -0.29
N LEU A 21 -8.30 18.47 -0.79
CA LEU A 21 -7.97 17.58 -1.91
C LEU A 21 -7.81 18.37 -3.21
N ASP A 22 -8.63 19.39 -3.47
CA ASP A 22 -8.47 20.24 -4.65
C ASP A 22 -7.12 20.98 -4.64
N ASN A 23 -6.67 21.45 -3.48
CA ASN A 23 -5.33 22.02 -3.35
C ASN A 23 -4.22 21.00 -3.68
N ALA A 24 -4.36 19.75 -3.22
CA ALA A 24 -3.40 18.69 -3.53
C ALA A 24 -3.38 18.36 -5.03
N ARG A 25 -4.55 18.37 -5.68
CA ARG A 25 -4.73 18.20 -7.12
C ARG A 25 -4.04 19.31 -7.92
N ASP A 26 -4.26 20.57 -7.53
CA ASP A 26 -3.64 21.72 -8.18
C ASP A 26 -2.11 21.67 -8.10
N ILE A 27 -1.57 21.26 -6.94
CA ILE A 27 -0.14 21.06 -6.76
C ILE A 27 0.37 19.95 -7.68
N ALA A 28 -0.35 18.82 -7.75
CA ALA A 28 0.04 17.69 -8.61
C ALA A 28 0.02 18.08 -10.10
N ASP A 29 -1.01 18.77 -10.54
CA ASP A 29 -1.13 19.31 -11.90
C ASP A 29 0.01 20.29 -12.23
N TYR A 30 0.35 21.17 -11.30
CA TYR A 30 1.48 22.09 -11.44
C TYR A 30 2.80 21.34 -11.57
N CYS A 31 3.04 20.37 -10.71
CA CYS A 31 4.26 19.55 -10.74
C CYS A 31 4.38 18.76 -12.03
N ASP A 32 3.30 18.13 -12.52
CA ASP A 32 3.28 17.38 -13.78
C ASP A 32 3.59 18.28 -14.99
N LYS A 33 2.94 19.47 -15.07
CA LYS A 33 3.16 20.46 -16.14
C LYS A 33 4.58 21.01 -16.15
N ASN A 34 5.19 21.17 -15.00
CA ASN A 34 6.54 21.71 -14.85
C ASN A 34 7.66 20.66 -14.80
N ASN A 35 7.34 19.39 -15.17
CA ASN A 35 8.28 18.29 -15.26
C ASN A 35 9.01 17.96 -13.93
N TRP A 36 8.34 18.10 -12.80
CA TRP A 36 8.84 17.57 -11.55
C TRP A 36 8.88 16.03 -11.63
N ASN A 37 9.83 15.41 -10.94
CA ASN A 37 10.02 13.97 -11.03
C ASN A 37 8.92 13.17 -10.31
N SER A 38 8.51 13.62 -9.13
CA SER A 38 7.61 12.86 -8.26
C SER A 38 6.84 13.77 -7.31
N ILE A 39 5.67 13.28 -6.87
CA ILE A 39 4.91 13.82 -5.76
C ILE A 39 4.67 12.72 -4.74
N TRP A 40 4.78 13.04 -3.44
CA TRP A 40 4.74 12.08 -2.35
C TRP A 40 3.69 12.47 -1.33
N PHE A 41 2.81 11.53 -0.96
CA PHE A 41 1.75 11.73 0.04
C PHE A 41 2.02 10.90 1.29
N THR A 42 1.65 11.44 2.45
CA THR A 42 1.77 10.77 3.76
C THR A 42 0.56 9.90 4.05
N GLU A 43 0.68 8.99 5.04
CA GLU A 43 -0.45 8.30 5.65
C GLU A 43 -0.52 8.68 7.12
N HIS A 44 -1.64 9.32 7.52
CA HIS A 44 -1.90 9.71 8.89
C HIS A 44 -3.38 9.64 9.24
N HIS A 45 -3.68 9.20 10.45
CA HIS A 45 -5.04 8.95 10.93
C HIS A 45 -5.32 9.72 12.23
N PHE A 46 -6.61 10.02 12.46
CA PHE A 46 -7.10 10.60 13.72
C PHE A 46 -6.49 11.95 14.10
N ASN A 47 -6.00 12.73 13.15
CA ASN A 47 -5.46 14.07 13.36
C ASN A 47 -6.57 15.13 13.36
N HIS A 48 -7.39 15.16 14.42
CA HIS A 48 -8.51 16.10 14.56
C HIS A 48 -8.07 17.57 14.60
N GLU A 49 -6.82 17.82 14.97
CA GLU A 49 -6.20 19.14 14.95
C GLU A 49 -5.91 19.66 13.54
N GLY A 50 -5.93 18.78 12.52
CA GLY A 50 -5.72 19.14 11.11
C GLY A 50 -4.24 19.26 10.71
N MET A 51 -3.32 18.72 11.51
CA MET A 51 -1.89 18.72 11.18
C MET A 51 -1.61 17.85 9.95
N GLU A 52 -2.29 16.72 9.87
CA GLU A 52 -2.11 15.74 8.81
C GLU A 52 -3.47 15.10 8.49
N SER A 53 -3.91 15.27 7.24
CA SER A 53 -5.27 14.89 6.81
C SER A 53 -5.22 13.98 5.58
N SER A 54 -4.41 12.92 5.65
CA SER A 54 -4.18 12.00 4.54
C SER A 54 -4.32 10.53 5.00
N PRO A 55 -5.56 10.04 5.18
CA PRO A 55 -5.77 8.69 5.73
C PRO A 55 -5.48 7.56 4.75
N ASN A 56 -5.39 7.85 3.45
CA ASN A 56 -5.10 6.84 2.44
C ASN A 56 -4.32 7.44 1.25
N PRO A 57 -2.99 7.36 1.27
CA PRO A 57 -2.17 7.91 0.20
C PRO A 57 -2.36 7.23 -1.15
N LEU A 58 -2.76 5.93 -1.18
CA LEU A 58 -3.02 5.21 -2.42
C LEU A 58 -4.24 5.74 -3.16
N MET A 59 -5.32 6.05 -2.44
CA MET A 59 -6.50 6.67 -3.04
C MET A 59 -6.18 8.03 -3.63
N ILE A 60 -5.38 8.84 -2.93
CA ILE A 60 -4.94 10.16 -3.41
C ILE A 60 -4.05 9.99 -4.65
N CYS A 61 -3.09 9.07 -4.61
CA CYS A 61 -2.27 8.74 -5.77
C CYS A 61 -3.11 8.28 -6.97
N THR A 62 -4.20 7.53 -6.75
CA THR A 62 -5.10 7.06 -7.81
C THR A 62 -5.83 8.23 -8.47
N ASP A 63 -6.36 9.16 -7.68
CA ASP A 63 -6.99 10.38 -8.20
C ASP A 63 -5.99 11.22 -9.01
N VAL A 64 -4.79 11.42 -8.48
CA VAL A 64 -3.71 12.13 -9.18
C VAL A 64 -3.24 11.39 -10.44
N ALA A 65 -3.21 10.05 -10.42
CA ALA A 65 -2.85 9.25 -11.59
C ALA A 65 -3.77 9.50 -12.78
N ALA A 66 -5.08 9.65 -12.52
CA ALA A 66 -6.08 9.91 -13.54
C ALA A 66 -5.94 11.31 -14.19
N ARG A 67 -5.37 12.27 -13.48
CA ARG A 67 -5.24 13.67 -13.88
C ARG A 67 -3.90 14.01 -14.53
N THR A 68 -2.85 13.26 -14.20
CA THR A 68 -1.46 13.53 -14.59
C THR A 68 -0.94 12.48 -15.57
N LYS A 69 0.16 12.80 -16.26
CA LYS A 69 0.71 11.91 -17.30
C LYS A 69 2.15 11.48 -17.07
N LYS A 70 2.95 12.28 -16.37
CA LYS A 70 4.41 12.09 -16.29
C LYS A 70 4.90 11.89 -14.86
N ILE A 71 4.38 12.66 -13.91
CA ILE A 71 4.85 12.69 -12.52
C ILE A 71 4.72 11.32 -11.88
N ARG A 72 5.74 10.89 -11.16
CA ARG A 72 5.71 9.65 -10.38
C ARG A 72 4.97 9.89 -9.06
N LEU A 73 4.28 8.86 -8.60
CA LEU A 73 3.32 8.91 -7.51
C LEU A 73 3.85 8.12 -6.32
N GLY A 74 4.29 8.82 -5.30
CA GLY A 74 4.94 8.22 -4.14
C GLY A 74 4.06 8.24 -2.88
N GLN A 75 4.29 7.27 -2.03
CA GLN A 75 3.80 7.28 -0.67
C GLN A 75 4.99 7.45 0.28
N ALA A 76 4.93 8.45 1.15
CA ALA A 76 5.99 8.71 2.11
C ALA A 76 5.40 8.93 3.53
N CYS A 77 4.93 7.80 4.05
CA CYS A 77 4.95 6.42 3.53
C CYS A 77 3.56 5.76 3.65
N ASN A 78 3.38 4.58 3.06
CA ASN A 78 2.35 3.65 3.53
C ASN A 78 2.80 3.06 4.86
N VAL A 79 1.96 3.12 5.89
CA VAL A 79 2.23 2.50 7.19
C VAL A 79 1.80 1.03 7.12
N ILE A 80 2.65 0.19 6.54
CA ILE A 80 2.29 -1.18 6.16
C ILE A 80 1.88 -2.09 7.32
N THR A 81 2.24 -1.73 8.54
CA THR A 81 1.83 -2.43 9.76
C THR A 81 0.33 -2.27 10.09
N PHE A 82 -0.36 -1.33 9.44
CA PHE A 82 -1.80 -1.11 9.60
C PHE A 82 -2.64 -1.86 8.57
N TRP A 83 -2.02 -2.45 7.57
CA TRP A 83 -2.68 -3.05 6.42
C TRP A 83 -2.58 -4.58 6.42
N ASN A 84 -3.60 -5.23 5.85
CA ASN A 84 -3.41 -6.61 5.41
C ASN A 84 -2.40 -6.62 4.25
N PRO A 85 -1.32 -7.42 4.33
CA PRO A 85 -0.22 -7.38 3.36
C PRO A 85 -0.64 -7.73 1.93
N ILE A 86 -1.56 -8.70 1.75
CA ILE A 86 -2.04 -9.08 0.43
C ILE A 86 -2.89 -7.96 -0.15
N ARG A 87 -3.82 -7.41 0.64
CA ARG A 87 -4.68 -6.33 0.18
C ARG A 87 -3.89 -5.10 -0.24
N LEU A 88 -2.90 -4.71 0.56
CA LEU A 88 -2.02 -3.60 0.21
C LEU A 88 -1.20 -3.87 -1.05
N ALA A 89 -0.69 -5.08 -1.22
CA ALA A 89 0.05 -5.46 -2.41
C ALA A 89 -0.82 -5.38 -3.68
N GLU A 90 -2.09 -5.82 -3.62
CA GLU A 90 -3.06 -5.71 -4.70
C GLU A 90 -3.39 -4.25 -5.04
N ASP A 91 -3.65 -3.41 -4.04
CA ASP A 91 -4.00 -2.00 -4.23
C ASP A 91 -2.83 -1.23 -4.87
N ILE A 92 -1.59 -1.48 -4.44
CA ILE A 92 -0.39 -0.88 -5.05
C ILE A 92 -0.22 -1.37 -6.49
N ALA A 93 -0.42 -2.65 -6.74
CA ALA A 93 -0.34 -3.23 -8.08
C ALA A 93 -1.40 -2.63 -9.02
N ALA A 94 -2.64 -2.48 -8.54
CA ALA A 94 -3.69 -1.82 -9.31
C ALA A 94 -3.33 -0.37 -9.63
N LEU A 95 -2.81 0.38 -8.66
CA LEU A 95 -2.35 1.75 -8.87
C LEU A 95 -1.20 1.82 -9.90
N ASP A 96 -0.27 0.86 -9.89
CA ASP A 96 0.81 0.83 -10.85
C ASP A 96 0.28 0.66 -12.29
N HIS A 97 -0.68 -0.23 -12.50
CA HIS A 97 -1.36 -0.37 -13.79
C HIS A 97 -2.14 0.89 -14.18
N LEU A 98 -2.96 1.45 -13.29
CA LEU A 98 -3.73 2.66 -13.53
C LEU A 98 -2.83 3.85 -13.89
N SER A 99 -1.70 3.97 -13.24
CA SER A 99 -0.72 5.03 -13.47
C SER A 99 0.25 4.75 -14.63
N LYS A 100 0.21 3.56 -15.25
CA LYS A 100 1.13 3.10 -16.31
C LYS A 100 2.59 3.06 -15.85
N GLY A 101 2.84 2.48 -14.67
CA GLY A 101 4.19 2.24 -14.14
C GLY A 101 4.82 3.46 -13.45
N ARG A 102 4.01 4.40 -12.94
CA ARG A 102 4.51 5.63 -12.29
C ARG A 102 4.57 5.55 -10.75
N VAL A 103 4.29 4.40 -10.15
CA VAL A 103 4.27 4.26 -8.70
C VAL A 103 5.68 4.26 -8.10
N GLU A 104 5.83 4.91 -6.97
CA GLU A 104 7.00 4.84 -6.06
C GLU A 104 6.50 4.40 -4.68
N VAL A 105 6.92 3.25 -4.21
CA VAL A 105 6.40 2.67 -2.95
C VAL A 105 7.34 2.99 -1.79
N GLY A 106 6.91 3.91 -0.93
CA GLY A 106 7.56 4.13 0.35
C GLY A 106 6.76 3.46 1.47
N VAL A 107 7.46 2.78 2.37
CA VAL A 107 6.86 2.01 3.46
C VAL A 107 7.41 2.41 4.82
N GLY A 108 6.56 2.36 5.84
CA GLY A 108 6.92 2.71 7.20
C GLY A 108 6.22 1.85 8.24
N ARG A 109 6.67 1.99 9.50
CA ARG A 109 6.17 1.24 10.66
C ARG A 109 5.12 1.98 11.49
N GLY A 110 4.83 3.25 11.13
CA GLY A 110 4.05 4.16 11.95
C GLY A 110 4.88 4.88 13.02
N ILE A 111 4.41 6.05 13.41
CA ILE A 111 5.06 6.92 14.40
C ILE A 111 4.11 7.41 15.51
N TYR A 112 2.81 7.23 15.33
CA TYR A 112 1.82 7.65 16.33
C TYR A 112 1.15 6.45 17.00
N GLY A 113 1.32 6.33 18.31
CA GLY A 113 0.71 5.24 19.09
C GLY A 113 -0.81 5.19 18.98
N ARG A 114 -1.48 6.35 18.86
CA ARG A 114 -2.94 6.39 18.66
C ARG A 114 -3.39 5.70 17.37
N GLU A 115 -2.61 5.78 16.30
CA GLU A 115 -2.93 5.11 15.03
C GLU A 115 -2.79 3.60 15.18
N ALA A 116 -1.67 3.14 15.73
CA ALA A 116 -1.41 1.72 15.97
C ALA A 116 -2.49 1.08 16.85
N LEU A 117 -2.85 1.71 17.97
CA LEU A 117 -3.84 1.16 18.91
C LEU A 117 -5.24 0.99 18.30
N HIS A 118 -5.59 1.80 17.29
CA HIS A 118 -6.93 1.74 16.67
C HIS A 118 -6.98 0.98 15.35
N LEU A 119 -5.87 0.93 14.61
CA LEU A 119 -5.83 0.28 13.30
C LEU A 119 -5.28 -1.15 13.36
N ASN A 120 -4.23 -1.36 14.14
CA ASN A 120 -3.68 -2.70 14.39
C ASN A 120 -2.89 -2.72 15.70
N ILE A 121 -3.46 -3.33 16.72
CA ILE A 121 -2.83 -3.44 18.05
C ILE A 121 -1.49 -4.16 18.03
N GLU A 122 -1.27 -5.06 17.05
CA GLU A 122 0.00 -5.76 16.88
C GLU A 122 1.15 -4.80 16.52
N ALA A 123 0.79 -3.61 16.01
CA ALA A 123 1.72 -2.54 15.66
C ALA A 123 2.02 -1.57 16.82
N ASP A 124 1.64 -1.89 18.06
CA ASP A 124 1.84 -0.98 19.22
C ASP A 124 3.31 -0.55 19.32
N LEU A 125 3.51 0.76 19.31
CA LEU A 125 4.84 1.37 19.40
C LEU A 125 5.53 1.19 20.76
N LYS A 126 4.83 0.73 21.78
CA LYS A 126 5.43 0.37 23.07
C LYS A 126 6.30 -0.88 22.97
N ASP A 127 5.99 -1.78 22.03
CA ASP A 127 6.84 -2.94 21.69
C ASP A 127 7.47 -2.73 20.32
N GLN A 128 8.56 -1.99 20.27
CA GLN A 128 9.30 -1.68 19.05
C GLN A 128 9.88 -2.93 18.37
N ALA A 129 10.21 -3.97 19.14
CA ALA A 129 10.73 -5.22 18.60
C ALA A 129 9.63 -5.99 17.86
N LYS A 130 8.43 -6.10 18.43
CA LYS A 130 7.27 -6.72 17.80
C LYS A 130 6.83 -5.94 16.57
N ASN A 131 6.71 -4.61 16.67
CA ASN A 131 6.37 -3.75 15.54
C ASN A 131 7.35 -3.91 14.37
N LYS A 132 8.65 -4.06 14.67
CA LYS A 132 9.67 -4.32 13.64
C LYS A 132 9.46 -5.68 12.96
N ARG A 133 9.21 -6.76 13.71
CA ARG A 133 8.94 -8.08 13.14
C ARG A 133 7.69 -8.09 12.28
N LEU A 134 6.61 -7.43 12.74
CA LEU A 134 5.38 -7.27 11.95
C LEU A 134 5.66 -6.55 10.62
N PHE A 135 6.43 -5.47 10.65
CA PHE A 135 6.82 -4.73 9.45
C PHE A 135 7.63 -5.61 8.48
N GLU A 136 8.63 -6.33 8.98
CA GLU A 136 9.49 -7.17 8.16
C GLU A 136 8.70 -8.34 7.54
N GLU A 137 7.77 -8.94 8.29
CA GLU A 137 6.89 -10.00 7.80
C GLU A 137 5.92 -9.47 6.74
N THR A 138 5.26 -8.35 7.01
CA THR A 138 4.37 -7.67 6.05
C THR A 138 5.09 -7.36 4.74
N LEU A 139 6.28 -6.76 4.80
CA LEU A 139 7.07 -6.43 3.63
C LEU A 139 7.51 -7.69 2.85
N THR A 140 7.82 -8.77 3.54
CA THR A 140 8.19 -10.06 2.93
C THR A 140 7.02 -10.64 2.13
N ILE A 141 5.81 -10.61 2.70
CA ILE A 141 4.59 -11.08 2.02
C ILE A 141 4.30 -10.22 0.79
N MET A 142 4.36 -8.89 0.91
CA MET A 142 4.17 -7.99 -0.22
C MET A 142 5.15 -8.27 -1.37
N LYS A 143 6.43 -8.49 -1.04
CA LYS A 143 7.45 -8.84 -2.05
C LYS A 143 7.13 -10.15 -2.75
N LYS A 144 6.77 -11.21 -2.02
CA LYS A 144 6.33 -12.48 -2.59
C LYS A 144 5.14 -12.28 -3.53
N ALA A 145 4.14 -11.52 -3.09
CA ALA A 145 2.95 -11.21 -3.86
C ALA A 145 3.25 -10.55 -5.22
N TRP A 146 4.30 -9.76 -5.31
CA TRP A 146 4.69 -9.08 -6.56
C TRP A 146 5.67 -9.87 -7.44
N THR A 147 6.36 -10.86 -6.89
CA THR A 147 7.46 -11.54 -7.58
C THR A 147 7.22 -13.02 -7.85
N GLU A 148 6.36 -13.66 -7.08
CA GLU A 148 6.08 -15.09 -7.19
C GLU A 148 4.71 -15.30 -7.85
N LYS A 149 4.61 -16.24 -8.80
CA LYS A 149 3.34 -16.60 -9.44
C LYS A 149 2.35 -17.17 -8.41
N PHE A 150 2.86 -18.02 -7.53
CA PHE A 150 2.16 -18.61 -6.39
C PHE A 150 3.08 -18.54 -5.20
N PHE A 151 2.55 -18.20 -4.03
CA PHE A 151 3.33 -18.23 -2.80
C PHE A 151 2.52 -18.76 -1.63
N SER A 152 3.22 -19.24 -0.65
CA SER A 152 2.70 -19.52 0.69
C SER A 152 3.55 -18.78 1.72
N HIS A 153 2.95 -18.51 2.87
CA HIS A 153 3.63 -17.87 3.99
C HIS A 153 3.11 -18.44 5.30
N GLN A 154 4.03 -18.76 6.20
CA GLN A 154 3.72 -19.13 7.57
C GLN A 154 4.67 -18.35 8.47
N GLY A 155 4.14 -17.35 9.17
CA GLY A 155 4.90 -16.44 10.01
C GLY A 155 4.32 -16.26 11.40
N GLU A 156 4.80 -15.26 12.11
CA GLU A 156 4.34 -14.91 13.45
C GLU A 156 2.95 -14.27 13.43
N PHE A 157 2.67 -13.44 12.43
CA PHE A 157 1.45 -12.63 12.33
C PHE A 157 0.49 -13.11 11.25
N TYR A 158 1.00 -13.75 10.20
CA TYR A 158 0.21 -14.12 9.04
C TYR A 158 0.47 -15.55 8.59
N THR A 159 -0.60 -16.23 8.17
CA THR A 159 -0.52 -17.52 7.48
C THR A 159 -1.36 -17.49 6.22
N PHE A 160 -0.74 -17.74 5.07
CA PHE A 160 -1.38 -17.78 3.77
C PHE A 160 -0.96 -19.04 2.98
N PRO A 161 -1.90 -19.78 2.38
CA PRO A 161 -3.36 -19.66 2.54
C PRO A 161 -3.81 -19.92 3.99
N ALA A 162 -5.05 -19.56 4.31
CA ALA A 162 -5.62 -19.85 5.62
C ALA A 162 -5.56 -21.35 5.90
N PRO A 163 -5.27 -21.79 7.14
CA PRO A 163 -5.28 -23.19 7.51
C PRO A 163 -6.61 -23.86 7.13
N ASP A 164 -6.53 -25.08 6.64
CA ASP A 164 -7.69 -25.93 6.27
C ASP A 164 -8.60 -25.33 5.17
N PHE A 165 -8.15 -24.29 4.47
CA PHE A 165 -8.89 -23.73 3.36
C PHE A 165 -8.79 -24.63 2.13
N VAL A 166 -9.96 -25.07 1.63
CA VAL A 166 -10.10 -25.84 0.39
C VAL A 166 -10.85 -25.00 -0.62
N TRP A 167 -10.21 -24.68 -1.75
CA TRP A 167 -10.90 -24.03 -2.86
C TRP A 167 -11.60 -25.07 -3.72
N GLN A 168 -12.91 -24.90 -3.89
CA GLN A 168 -13.71 -25.67 -4.85
C GLN A 168 -14.56 -24.69 -5.67
N HIS A 169 -14.36 -24.69 -6.97
CA HIS A 169 -15.17 -23.89 -7.88
C HIS A 169 -15.31 -24.61 -9.22
N ASP A 170 -16.53 -24.76 -9.70
CA ASP A 170 -16.84 -25.53 -10.92
C ASP A 170 -16.18 -24.97 -12.18
N LEU A 171 -15.94 -23.65 -12.22
CA LEU A 171 -15.26 -22.95 -13.34
C LEU A 171 -13.74 -22.91 -13.21
N SER A 172 -13.19 -23.33 -12.08
CA SER A 172 -11.77 -23.44 -11.85
C SER A 172 -11.46 -24.87 -11.43
N PRO A 173 -11.44 -25.81 -12.39
CA PRO A 173 -11.07 -27.18 -12.07
C PRO A 173 -9.69 -27.17 -11.41
N PRO A 174 -9.44 -28.04 -10.44
CA PRO A 174 -8.14 -28.16 -9.81
C PRO A 174 -7.12 -28.41 -10.90
N ASN A 175 -6.29 -27.45 -11.20
CA ASN A 175 -5.16 -27.63 -12.04
C ASN A 175 -3.89 -27.59 -11.19
N GLU A 176 -2.83 -28.16 -11.69
CA GLU A 176 -1.56 -28.29 -11.00
C GLU A 176 -0.97 -26.93 -10.56
N ASP A 177 -1.44 -25.82 -11.17
CA ASP A 177 -0.97 -24.47 -10.90
C ASP A 177 -1.58 -23.84 -9.63
N PHE A 178 -2.75 -24.32 -9.15
CA PHE A 178 -3.46 -23.73 -8.02
C PHE A 178 -3.45 -24.61 -6.76
N VAL A 179 -3.21 -25.90 -6.90
CA VAL A 179 -3.22 -26.84 -5.80
C VAL A 179 -1.89 -27.58 -5.78
N ASP A 180 -1.18 -27.54 -4.66
CA ASP A 180 -0.09 -28.49 -4.44
C ASP A 180 -0.72 -29.88 -4.25
N LEU A 181 -0.67 -30.69 -5.29
CA LEU A 181 -1.24 -32.04 -5.31
C LEU A 181 -0.65 -32.98 -4.25
N LYS A 182 0.53 -32.67 -3.72
CA LYS A 182 1.17 -33.45 -2.66
C LYS A 182 0.63 -33.12 -1.28
N THR A 183 0.29 -31.86 -1.05
CA THR A 183 -0.14 -31.34 0.25
C THR A 183 -1.61 -30.98 0.29
N ASN A 184 -2.28 -30.97 -0.86
CA ASN A 184 -3.67 -30.47 -1.03
C ASN A 184 -3.85 -29.03 -0.53
N LYS A 185 -2.78 -28.22 -0.48
CA LYS A 185 -2.78 -26.83 -0.04
C LYS A 185 -2.89 -25.90 -1.24
N LEU A 186 -3.80 -24.97 -1.14
CA LEU A 186 -3.95 -23.88 -2.10
C LEU A 186 -2.83 -22.86 -1.90
N ASN A 187 -2.14 -22.48 -2.96
CA ASN A 187 -1.22 -21.37 -2.93
C ASN A 187 -1.98 -20.05 -3.19
N VAL A 188 -1.61 -18.98 -2.52
CA VAL A 188 -2.19 -17.67 -2.78
C VAL A 188 -1.76 -17.21 -4.17
N CYS A 189 -2.74 -16.98 -5.05
CA CYS A 189 -2.50 -16.39 -6.36
C CYS A 189 -2.98 -14.94 -6.37
N ILE A 190 -2.08 -14.00 -6.58
CA ILE A 190 -2.45 -12.63 -6.85
C ILE A 190 -2.55 -12.47 -8.36
N VAL A 191 -3.80 -12.31 -8.83
CA VAL A 191 -4.12 -12.24 -10.27
C VAL A 191 -3.52 -11.00 -10.94
N ILE A 192 -3.17 -9.99 -10.17
CA ILE A 192 -2.59 -8.75 -10.68
C ILE A 192 -1.06 -8.87 -10.64
N LEU A 193 -0.51 -9.49 -11.67
CA LEU A 193 0.94 -9.55 -11.87
C LEU A 193 1.47 -8.17 -12.30
N THR A 194 2.05 -7.43 -11.39
CA THR A 194 2.86 -6.26 -11.74
C THR A 194 4.33 -6.62 -11.68
N LYS A 195 5.07 -6.20 -12.68
CA LYS A 195 6.53 -6.11 -12.56
C LYS A 195 6.88 -4.80 -11.84
N ILE A 196 6.53 -4.68 -10.57
CA ILE A 196 7.06 -3.59 -9.76
C ILE A 196 8.57 -3.76 -9.73
N LYS A 197 9.30 -2.83 -10.34
CA LYS A 197 10.75 -2.81 -10.23
C LYS A 197 11.10 -2.48 -8.80
N LEU A 198 11.49 -3.49 -8.05
CA LEU A 198 12.11 -3.30 -6.74
C LEU A 198 13.51 -2.74 -7.02
N SER A 199 13.72 -1.46 -6.76
CA SER A 199 15.03 -0.79 -6.81
C SER A 199 15.76 -0.95 -5.49
#